data_d3cd790a1d348e162e040347c7c77b69
#
_entry.id   d3cd790a1d348e162e040347c7c77b69
#
_cell.length_a   1.000
_cell.length_b   1.000
_cell.length_c   1.000
_cell.angle_alpha   90.00
_cell.angle_beta   90.00
_cell.angle_gamma   90.00
#
_symmetry.space_group_name_H-M   'P 1'
#
loop_
_entity.id
_entity.type
_entity.pdbx_description
1 polymer ?
#
loop_
_entity_poly.entity_id
_entity_poly.type
_entity_poly.pdbx_seq_one_letter_code
_entity_poly.pdbx_strand_id
1 'polypeptide(L)'
;VLVFTFLCRIVGVDGSSMKTTLMDRDLLILSVLPYTPERGDIVVINRYTKEPLIKRVIGVAGDTVEIDEEQHRVRINGVLLDEPYIHVPTYPEGMAGKTVEIPDGKVFVLGDNRVASLDSRSIGLIDEGDILGKAVFRILPFDRIGSIYEES
;
A
#
# COMPACT_ATOMS: atom_id res chain seq x y z
N VAL A 1 14.24 -24.97 5.21
CA VAL A 1 13.04 -24.78 6.02
C VAL A 1 13.22 -23.64 7.01
N LEU A 2 14.32 -23.64 7.81
CA LEU A 2 14.61 -22.58 8.78
C LEU A 2 14.82 -21.22 8.11
N VAL A 3 15.49 -21.16 6.97
CA VAL A 3 15.72 -19.93 6.21
C VAL A 3 14.40 -19.31 5.77
N PHE A 4 13.45 -20.13 5.27
CA PHE A 4 12.14 -19.65 4.83
C PHE A 4 11.36 -19.03 5.99
N THR A 5 11.41 -19.64 7.16
CA THR A 5 10.70 -19.15 8.37
C THR A 5 11.21 -17.78 8.83
N PHE A 6 12.50 -17.48 8.64
CA PHE A 6 13.09 -16.20 9.02
C PHE A 6 12.97 -15.10 7.96
N LEU A 7 12.84 -15.46 6.67
CA LEU A 7 12.86 -14.52 5.55
C LEU A 7 11.49 -14.23 4.96
N CYS A 8 10.55 -15.16 5.09
CA CYS A 8 9.23 -15.08 4.52
C CYS A 8 8.14 -15.50 5.50
N ARG A 9 6.96 -14.90 5.35
CA ARG A 9 5.74 -15.29 6.06
C ARG A 9 4.61 -15.44 5.07
N ILE A 10 3.61 -16.26 5.41
CA ILE A 10 2.35 -16.32 4.68
C ILE A 10 1.36 -15.41 5.40
N VAL A 11 0.68 -14.56 4.65
CA VAL A 11 -0.33 -13.64 5.16
C VAL A 11 -1.61 -13.76 4.34
N GLY A 12 -2.75 -13.78 5.02
CA GLY A 12 -4.07 -13.73 4.40
C GLY A 12 -4.52 -12.29 4.19
N VAL A 13 -5.18 -12.04 3.06
CA VAL A 13 -5.87 -10.77 2.81
C VAL A 13 -7.24 -10.81 3.48
N ASP A 14 -7.54 -9.83 4.32
CA ASP A 14 -8.82 -9.64 4.95
C ASP A 14 -9.44 -8.32 4.50
N GLY A 15 -10.64 -8.39 3.93
CA GLY A 15 -11.39 -7.24 3.46
C GLY A 15 -11.12 -6.84 2.01
N SER A 16 -11.55 -5.63 1.68
CA SER A 16 -11.69 -5.17 0.29
C SER A 16 -10.87 -3.93 -0.06
N SER A 17 -10.03 -3.43 0.84
CA SER A 17 -9.30 -2.17 0.64
C SER A 17 -8.28 -2.19 -0.50
N MET A 18 -7.87 -3.38 -0.95
CA MET A 18 -6.91 -3.57 -2.04
C MET A 18 -7.55 -4.13 -3.33
N LYS A 19 -8.88 -4.19 -3.41
CA LYS A 19 -9.56 -4.56 -4.68
C LYS A 19 -9.19 -3.55 -5.78
N THR A 20 -8.95 -3.97 -6.99
CA THR A 20 -9.03 -5.33 -7.54
C THR A 20 -7.68 -6.08 -7.51
N THR A 21 -6.63 -5.44 -7.04
CA THR A 21 -5.28 -6.02 -6.98
C THR A 21 -5.24 -7.26 -6.09
N LEU A 22 -5.78 -7.15 -4.88
CA LEU A 22 -5.90 -8.24 -3.93
C LEU A 22 -7.35 -8.41 -3.52
N MET A 23 -7.79 -9.65 -3.49
CA MET A 23 -9.14 -10.01 -3.09
C MET A 23 -9.15 -10.58 -1.68
N ASP A 24 -10.28 -10.46 -1.01
CA ASP A 24 -10.50 -11.09 0.28
C ASP A 24 -10.16 -12.59 0.22
N ARG A 25 -9.46 -13.10 1.24
CA ARG A 25 -8.97 -14.48 1.36
C ARG A 25 -7.82 -14.88 0.41
N ASP A 26 -7.26 -13.97 -0.36
CA ASP A 26 -6.00 -14.24 -1.04
C ASP A 26 -4.93 -14.61 0.01
N LEU A 27 -4.04 -15.55 -0.31
CA LEU A 27 -2.85 -15.84 0.49
C LEU A 27 -1.61 -15.36 -0.24
N LEU A 28 -0.80 -14.60 0.47
CA LEU A 28 0.39 -13.94 -0.05
C LEU A 28 1.65 -14.43 0.67
N ILE A 29 2.75 -14.40 -0.05
CA ILE A 29 4.08 -14.46 0.57
C ILE A 29 4.53 -13.04 0.90
N LEU A 30 4.90 -12.84 2.15
CA LEU A 30 5.45 -11.60 2.69
C LEU A 30 6.95 -11.78 2.91
N SER A 31 7.77 -10.96 2.29
CA SER A 31 9.20 -10.86 2.61
C SER A 31 9.37 -9.99 3.85
N VAL A 32 10.06 -10.51 4.86
CA VAL A 32 10.37 -9.78 6.10
C VAL A 32 11.83 -9.34 6.19
N LEU A 33 12.57 -9.43 5.09
CA LEU A 33 13.92 -8.91 5.00
C LEU A 33 13.94 -7.39 5.21
N PRO A 34 14.95 -6.84 5.91
CA PRO A 34 15.14 -5.41 5.96
C PRO A 34 15.26 -4.80 4.57
N TYR A 35 14.50 -3.75 4.30
CA TYR A 35 14.54 -3.04 3.02
C TYR A 35 14.04 -1.60 3.21
N THR A 36 14.33 -0.75 2.24
CA THR A 36 13.79 0.60 2.17
C THR A 36 12.53 0.57 1.29
N PRO A 37 11.36 1.00 1.79
CA PRO A 37 10.14 1.04 0.99
C PRO A 37 10.29 1.91 -0.25
N GLU A 38 9.74 1.43 -1.35
CA GLU A 38 9.70 2.13 -2.63
C GLU A 38 8.25 2.38 -3.05
N ARG A 39 8.04 3.41 -3.88
CA ARG A 39 6.72 3.67 -4.47
C ARG A 39 6.24 2.45 -5.24
N GLY A 40 4.98 2.08 -5.04
CA GLY A 40 4.35 0.91 -5.65
C GLY A 40 4.42 -0.37 -4.82
N ASP A 41 5.26 -0.45 -3.81
CA ASP A 41 5.34 -1.61 -2.93
C ASP A 41 4.03 -1.84 -2.18
N ILE A 42 3.56 -3.08 -2.12
CA ILE A 42 2.45 -3.49 -1.27
C ILE A 42 3.04 -4.00 0.04
N VAL A 43 2.66 -3.37 1.14
CA VAL A 43 3.24 -3.61 2.46
C VAL A 43 2.18 -4.00 3.48
N VAL A 44 2.59 -4.77 4.47
CA VAL A 44 1.78 -5.10 5.65
C VAL A 44 2.25 -4.21 6.80
N ILE A 45 1.31 -3.51 7.42
CA ILE A 45 1.55 -2.47 8.41
C ILE A 45 0.89 -2.86 9.72
N ASN A 46 1.60 -2.68 10.82
CA ASN A 46 1.10 -2.92 12.18
C ASN A 46 0.87 -1.60 12.93
N ARG A 47 0.21 -1.68 14.11
CA ARG A 47 0.05 -0.63 15.12
C ARG A 47 -0.96 0.49 14.86
N TYR A 48 -1.57 0.60 13.70
CA TYR A 48 -2.53 1.67 13.39
C TYR A 48 -3.98 1.25 13.62
N THR A 49 -4.24 -0.04 13.59
CA THR A 49 -5.55 -0.67 13.86
C THR A 49 -5.34 -1.96 14.66
N LYS A 50 -6.46 -2.56 15.11
CA LYS A 50 -6.41 -3.83 15.84
C LYS A 50 -5.77 -4.95 15.01
N GLU A 51 -6.10 -5.01 13.71
CA GLU A 51 -5.55 -5.97 12.75
C GLU A 51 -4.54 -5.27 11.83
N PRO A 52 -3.50 -5.98 11.35
CA PRO A 52 -2.57 -5.42 10.38
C PRO A 52 -3.27 -4.95 9.11
N LEU A 53 -2.79 -3.86 8.52
CA LEU A 53 -3.27 -3.30 7.27
C LEU A 53 -2.38 -3.73 6.11
N ILE A 54 -2.99 -4.01 4.96
CA ILE A 54 -2.27 -4.20 3.69
C ILE A 54 -2.57 -2.98 2.82
N LYS A 55 -1.53 -2.25 2.41
CA LYS A 55 -1.65 -1.01 1.63
C LYS A 55 -0.52 -0.91 0.61
N ARG A 56 -0.69 -0.02 -0.35
CA ARG A 56 0.34 0.34 -1.33
C ARG A 56 1.08 1.60 -0.91
N VAL A 57 2.41 1.56 -0.98
CA VAL A 57 3.25 2.75 -0.79
C VAL A 57 3.07 3.66 -2.02
N ILE A 58 2.64 4.88 -1.78
CA ILE A 58 2.39 5.90 -2.81
C ILE A 58 3.49 6.96 -2.80
N GLY A 59 3.95 7.34 -1.63
CA GLY A 59 5.03 8.30 -1.47
C GLY A 59 6.02 7.85 -0.40
N VAL A 60 7.27 8.25 -0.60
CA VAL A 60 8.40 7.93 0.28
C VAL A 60 9.07 9.23 0.75
N ALA A 61 10.03 9.10 1.67
CA ALA A 61 10.77 10.24 2.22
C ALA A 61 11.27 11.20 1.12
N GLY A 62 11.01 12.49 1.29
CA GLY A 62 11.35 13.55 0.34
C GLY A 62 10.25 13.86 -0.68
N ASP A 63 9.22 13.03 -0.78
CA ASP A 63 8.08 13.31 -1.66
C ASP A 63 7.08 14.29 -1.03
N THR A 64 6.37 15.01 -1.88
CA THR A 64 5.14 15.71 -1.54
C THR A 64 3.95 15.01 -2.17
N VAL A 65 2.89 14.81 -1.40
CA VAL A 65 1.67 14.14 -1.84
C VAL A 65 0.49 15.09 -1.70
N GLU A 66 -0.31 15.18 -2.74
CA GLU A 66 -1.60 15.86 -2.71
C GLU A 66 -2.64 15.04 -3.49
N ILE A 67 -3.91 15.27 -3.20
CA ILE A 67 -5.02 14.70 -3.97
C ILE A 67 -5.61 15.83 -4.83
N ASP A 68 -5.54 15.65 -6.14
CA ASP A 68 -6.17 16.57 -7.11
C ASP A 68 -7.69 16.42 -7.00
N GLU A 69 -8.36 17.46 -6.51
CA GLU A 69 -9.81 17.44 -6.23
C GLU A 69 -10.66 17.55 -7.49
N GLU A 70 -10.11 18.07 -8.59
CA GLU A 70 -10.83 18.15 -9.87
C GLU A 70 -10.78 16.84 -10.64
N GLN A 71 -9.60 16.19 -10.65
CA GLN A 71 -9.37 14.96 -11.39
C GLN A 71 -9.55 13.69 -10.53
N HIS A 72 -9.70 13.86 -9.22
CA HIS A 72 -9.79 12.76 -8.23
C HIS A 72 -8.62 11.77 -8.37
N ARG A 73 -7.41 12.28 -8.48
CA ARG A 73 -6.17 11.53 -8.67
C ARG A 73 -5.08 12.03 -7.73
N VAL A 74 -4.09 11.18 -7.50
CA VAL A 74 -2.91 11.51 -6.70
C VAL A 74 -1.91 12.31 -7.51
N ARG A 75 -1.32 13.35 -6.91
CA ARG A 75 -0.10 14.01 -7.40
C ARG A 75 1.06 13.71 -6.46
N ILE A 76 2.19 13.41 -7.06
CA ILE A 76 3.47 13.27 -6.35
C ILE A 76 4.42 14.32 -6.92
N ASN A 77 4.96 15.17 -6.05
CA ASN A 77 5.87 16.25 -6.45
C ASN A 77 5.28 17.14 -7.56
N GLY A 78 3.97 17.39 -7.49
CA GLY A 78 3.23 18.22 -8.46
C GLY A 78 2.83 17.52 -9.75
N VAL A 79 3.19 16.25 -9.96
CA VAL A 79 2.89 15.48 -11.17
C VAL A 79 1.80 14.44 -10.88
N LEU A 80 0.80 14.34 -11.75
CA LEU A 80 -0.23 13.30 -11.65
C LEU A 80 0.42 11.92 -11.74
N LEU A 81 0.13 11.09 -10.74
CA LEU A 81 0.63 9.73 -10.69
C LEU A 81 -0.13 8.85 -11.69
N ASP A 82 0.60 8.04 -12.45
CA ASP A 82 -0.01 6.99 -13.26
C ASP A 82 -0.28 5.75 -12.38
N GLU A 83 -1.55 5.39 -12.28
CA GLU A 83 -2.00 4.33 -11.37
C GLU A 83 -2.91 3.34 -12.10
N PRO A 84 -2.35 2.47 -12.96
CA PRO A 84 -3.15 1.52 -13.75
C PRO A 84 -3.88 0.48 -12.88
N TYR A 85 -3.44 0.29 -11.64
CA TYR A 85 -4.02 -0.67 -10.68
C TYR A 85 -5.30 -0.18 -9.98
N ILE A 86 -5.68 1.10 -10.14
CA ILE A 86 -6.93 1.61 -9.55
C ILE A 86 -8.03 1.73 -10.60
N HIS A 87 -9.28 1.52 -10.16
CA HIS A 87 -10.47 1.56 -11.02
C HIS A 87 -11.56 2.47 -10.45
N VAL A 88 -11.25 3.24 -9.41
CA VAL A 88 -12.16 4.13 -8.71
C VAL A 88 -11.46 5.47 -8.43
N PRO A 89 -12.21 6.57 -8.32
CA PRO A 89 -11.62 7.88 -8.03
C PRO A 89 -10.99 7.92 -6.63
N THR A 90 -9.98 8.79 -6.48
CA THR A 90 -9.34 9.06 -5.20
C THR A 90 -9.88 10.37 -4.63
N TYR A 91 -10.67 10.28 -3.57
CA TYR A 91 -11.16 11.45 -2.85
C TYR A 91 -10.18 11.85 -1.73
N PRO A 92 -10.05 13.15 -1.43
CA PRO A 92 -9.06 13.63 -0.48
C PRO A 92 -9.34 13.28 0.99
N GLU A 93 -10.58 12.99 1.36
CA GLU A 93 -10.97 12.71 2.75
C GLU A 93 -10.44 13.78 3.72
N GLY A 94 -9.60 13.39 4.70
CA GLY A 94 -8.98 14.31 5.66
C GLY A 94 -7.88 15.21 5.08
N MET A 95 -7.54 15.08 3.80
CA MET A 95 -6.48 15.82 3.10
C MET A 95 -6.98 16.93 2.19
N ALA A 96 -8.28 17.25 2.17
CA ALA A 96 -8.81 18.29 1.29
C ALA A 96 -8.01 19.60 1.40
N GLY A 97 -7.54 20.12 0.26
CA GLY A 97 -6.70 21.33 0.18
C GLY A 97 -5.33 21.23 0.83
N LYS A 98 -4.84 20.04 1.13
CA LYS A 98 -3.57 19.84 1.82
C LYS A 98 -2.54 19.16 0.93
N THR A 99 -1.29 19.61 1.07
CA THR A 99 -0.10 18.92 0.57
C THR A 99 0.65 18.35 1.76
N VAL A 100 1.05 17.09 1.67
CA VAL A 100 1.77 16.38 2.73
C VAL A 100 3.21 16.15 2.26
N GLU A 101 4.17 16.72 3.00
CA GLU A 101 5.60 16.42 2.83
C GLU A 101 5.95 15.19 3.68
N ILE A 102 6.66 14.24 3.08
CA ILE A 102 7.02 12.99 3.75
C ILE A 102 8.44 13.12 4.32
N PRO A 103 8.60 13.15 5.65
CA PRO A 103 9.91 13.19 6.27
C PRO A 103 10.62 11.83 6.21
N ASP A 104 11.92 11.84 6.55
CA ASP A 104 12.71 10.61 6.68
C ASP A 104 12.04 9.63 7.65
N GLY A 105 12.10 8.35 7.33
CA GLY A 105 11.54 7.28 8.15
C GLY A 105 10.03 7.09 8.03
N LYS A 106 9.36 7.82 7.13
CA LYS A 106 7.91 7.76 6.92
C LYS A 106 7.54 7.43 5.48
N VAL A 107 6.35 6.87 5.30
CA VAL A 107 5.73 6.64 3.99
C VAL A 107 4.28 7.08 4.00
N PHE A 108 3.76 7.40 2.82
CA PHE A 108 2.36 7.64 2.57
C PHE A 108 1.78 6.44 1.83
N VAL A 109 0.72 5.86 2.36
CA VAL A 109 0.12 4.64 1.81
C VAL A 109 -1.36 4.82 1.48
N LEU A 110 -1.81 4.17 0.42
CA LEU A 110 -3.23 4.11 0.04
C LEU A 110 -3.65 2.66 -0.21
N GLY A 111 -4.94 2.39 0.00
CA GLY A 111 -5.56 1.19 -0.55
C GLY A 111 -5.85 1.37 -2.04
N ASP A 112 -5.79 0.30 -2.81
CA ASP A 112 -6.13 0.36 -4.24
C ASP A 112 -7.63 0.58 -4.45
N ASN A 113 -8.46 0.11 -3.53
CA ASN A 113 -9.88 0.46 -3.48
C ASN A 113 -10.09 1.80 -2.75
N ARG A 114 -9.83 2.90 -3.44
CA ARG A 114 -9.80 4.27 -2.90
C ARG A 114 -11.07 4.72 -2.20
N VAL A 115 -12.22 4.16 -2.54
CA VAL A 115 -13.52 4.50 -1.95
C VAL A 115 -13.86 3.67 -0.71
N ALA A 116 -13.06 2.63 -0.41
CA ALA A 116 -13.28 1.72 0.71
C ALA A 116 -11.95 1.32 1.38
N SER A 117 -11.15 2.30 1.79
CA SER A 117 -9.85 2.07 2.41
C SER A 117 -9.60 3.04 3.56
N LEU A 118 -9.27 2.49 4.72
CA LEU A 118 -8.66 3.26 5.81
C LEU A 118 -7.14 3.32 5.55
N ASP A 119 -6.63 4.51 5.24
CA ASP A 119 -5.25 4.71 4.83
C ASP A 119 -4.72 6.10 5.24
N SER A 120 -3.57 6.52 4.69
CA SER A 120 -2.89 7.75 5.09
C SER A 120 -3.73 9.02 4.91
N ARG A 121 -4.79 9.00 4.12
CA ARG A 121 -5.72 10.14 4.03
C ARG A 121 -6.42 10.43 5.36
N SER A 122 -6.63 9.42 6.18
CA SER A 122 -7.30 9.50 7.48
C SER A 122 -6.37 9.27 8.66
N ILE A 123 -5.45 8.28 8.58
CA ILE A 123 -4.58 7.92 9.70
C ILE A 123 -3.21 8.61 9.65
N GLY A 124 -2.89 9.35 8.58
CA GLY A 124 -1.63 10.05 8.43
C GLY A 124 -0.48 9.16 7.95
N LEU A 125 0.73 9.70 8.05
CA LEU A 125 1.95 9.02 7.63
C LEU A 125 2.24 7.78 8.49
N ILE A 126 2.82 6.77 7.84
CA ILE A 126 3.19 5.51 8.47
C ILE A 126 4.69 5.50 8.74
N ASP A 127 5.10 5.10 9.95
CA ASP A 127 6.50 4.86 10.25
C ASP A 127 7.02 3.63 9.49
N GLU A 128 8.17 3.74 8.84
CA GLU A 128 8.80 2.60 8.16
C GLU A 128 9.04 1.42 9.11
N GLY A 129 9.33 1.69 10.38
CA GLY A 129 9.50 0.69 11.42
C GLY A 129 8.24 -0.11 11.76
N ASP A 130 7.07 0.36 11.36
CA ASP A 130 5.79 -0.34 11.57
C ASP A 130 5.40 -1.21 10.37
N ILE A 131 6.19 -1.22 9.32
CA ILE A 131 6.05 -2.13 8.18
C ILE A 131 6.60 -3.49 8.58
N LEU A 132 5.73 -4.51 8.58
CA LEU A 132 6.10 -5.89 8.89
C LEU A 132 6.85 -6.56 7.74
N GLY A 133 6.58 -6.14 6.51
CA GLY A 133 7.24 -6.66 5.33
C GLY A 133 6.54 -6.24 4.04
N LYS A 134 7.16 -6.66 2.92
CA LYS A 134 6.66 -6.43 1.56
C LYS A 134 5.97 -7.69 1.04
N ALA A 135 4.74 -7.57 0.58
CA ALA A 135 4.05 -8.64 -0.13
C ALA A 135 4.67 -8.80 -1.53
N VAL A 136 5.07 -10.02 -1.88
CA VAL A 136 5.84 -10.28 -3.10
C VAL A 136 5.13 -11.19 -4.09
N PHE A 137 4.27 -12.08 -3.62
CA PHE A 137 3.69 -13.12 -4.46
C PHE A 137 2.37 -13.64 -3.89
N ARG A 138 1.41 -13.98 -4.77
CA ARG A 138 0.16 -14.65 -4.40
C ARG A 138 0.30 -16.16 -4.60
N ILE A 139 -0.04 -16.93 -3.56
CA ILE A 139 -0.02 -18.40 -3.59
C ILE A 139 -1.41 -19.02 -3.65
N LEU A 140 -2.43 -18.33 -3.23
CA LEU A 140 -3.84 -18.74 -3.34
C LEU A 140 -4.72 -17.54 -3.69
N PRO A 141 -5.80 -17.72 -4.43
CA PRO A 141 -6.30 -18.98 -5.03
C PRO A 141 -5.41 -19.46 -6.18
N PHE A 142 -5.49 -20.75 -6.50
CA PHE A 142 -4.62 -21.39 -7.51
C PHE A 142 -4.77 -20.80 -8.92
N ASP A 143 -5.95 -20.31 -9.28
CA ASP A 143 -6.21 -19.70 -10.59
C ASP A 143 -5.60 -18.29 -10.74
N ARG A 144 -5.08 -17.71 -9.65
CA ARG A 144 -4.45 -16.38 -9.63
C ARG A 144 -3.05 -16.37 -8.98
N ILE A 145 -2.39 -17.53 -8.96
CA ILE A 145 -0.99 -17.62 -8.48
C ILE A 145 -0.10 -16.73 -9.34
N GLY A 146 0.76 -15.97 -8.71
CA GLY A 146 1.77 -15.18 -9.41
C GLY A 146 2.09 -13.85 -8.76
N SER A 147 2.75 -12.97 -9.52
CA SER A 147 3.07 -11.62 -9.14
C SER A 147 1.78 -10.83 -8.84
N ILE A 148 1.85 -9.98 -7.83
CA ILE A 148 0.80 -9.02 -7.47
C ILE A 148 1.10 -7.62 -8.00
N TYR A 149 2.20 -7.46 -8.71
CA TYR A 149 2.63 -6.22 -9.36
C TYR A 149 2.41 -6.33 -10.86
N GLU A 150 2.01 -5.23 -11.50
CA GLU A 150 1.93 -5.18 -12.94
C GLU A 150 3.33 -5.28 -13.55
N GLU A 151 3.44 -6.03 -14.65
CA GLU A 151 4.66 -6.04 -15.45
C GLU A 151 4.80 -4.69 -16.17
N SER A 152 5.94 -4.05 -16.00
CA SER A 152 6.30 -2.79 -16.67
C SER A 152 6.67 -2.99 -18.13
#